data_da5c463a3126a4dacbcff3074eeff141
#
_entry.id   da5c463a3126a4dacbcff3074eeff141
#
_cell.length_a   1.000
_cell.length_b   1.000
_cell.length_c   1.000
_cell.angle_alpha   90.00
_cell.angle_beta   90.00
_cell.angle_gamma   90.00
#
_symmetry.space_group_name_H-M   'P 1'
#
loop_
_entity.id
_entity.type
_entity.pdbx_description
1 polymer ?
#
loop_
_entity_poly.entity_id
_entity_poly.type
_entity_poly.pdbx_seq_one_letter_code
_entity_poly.pdbx_strand_id
1 'polypeptide(L)'
;PYPLTFLCTDLISELYGKARANFLVSVGLGINFLILGVLTLGAAAPSVPEAVMPPWQVLQLAAPVTLPNGTVVESEIGLFQLIYATTSGAVFASMLAYIAAQYCDVQLYHFWKRLTRGKHLWLRNNFSTLLSQLVDSVMVVTVTFGAAFLAGDISVAALLTLVGSNYAFKALCALIDTVPLYLLVHWLRGYLQLAPGKYATPQP
;
A
#
# COMPACT_ATOMS: atom_id res chain seq x y z
N PRO A 1 7.44 6.46 -4.23
CA PRO A 1 7.94 5.18 -3.64
C PRO A 1 7.08 3.96 -4.01
N TYR A 2 5.76 4.13 -4.22
CA TYR A 2 4.80 3.04 -4.49
C TYR A 2 5.24 2.09 -5.63
N PRO A 3 5.62 2.53 -6.85
CA PRO A 3 6.08 1.63 -7.91
C PRO A 3 7.30 0.81 -7.50
N LEU A 4 8.28 1.43 -6.84
CA LEU A 4 9.51 0.77 -6.42
C LEU A 4 9.28 -0.42 -5.47
N THR A 5 8.27 -0.36 -4.60
CA THR A 5 7.97 -1.47 -3.67
C THR A 5 7.48 -2.70 -4.42
N PHE A 6 6.60 -2.51 -5.41
CA PHE A 6 6.14 -3.62 -6.27
C PHE A 6 7.26 -4.18 -7.12
N LEU A 7 8.05 -3.30 -7.76
CA LEU A 7 9.21 -3.72 -8.54
C LEU A 7 10.18 -4.59 -7.72
N CYS A 8 10.48 -4.20 -6.48
CA CYS A 8 11.34 -4.99 -5.59
C CYS A 8 10.72 -6.34 -5.23
N THR A 9 9.43 -6.38 -4.94
CA THR A 9 8.73 -7.64 -4.60
C THR A 9 8.68 -8.59 -5.78
N ASP A 10 8.38 -8.08 -6.99
CA ASP A 10 8.36 -8.87 -8.22
C ASP A 10 9.76 -9.40 -8.58
N LEU A 11 10.78 -8.57 -8.41
CA LEU A 11 12.18 -8.94 -8.63
C LEU A 11 12.61 -10.07 -7.68
N ILE A 12 12.27 -9.97 -6.41
CA ILE A 12 12.56 -11.01 -5.42
C ILE A 12 11.75 -12.28 -5.71
N SER A 13 10.49 -12.16 -6.11
CA SER A 13 9.65 -13.30 -6.51
C SER A 13 10.24 -14.06 -7.70
N GLU A 14 10.77 -13.33 -8.69
CA GLU A 14 11.35 -13.94 -9.89
C GLU A 14 12.73 -14.57 -9.63
N LEU A 15 13.59 -13.92 -8.83
CA LEU A 15 14.97 -14.39 -8.59
C LEU A 15 15.08 -15.40 -7.44
N TYR A 16 14.31 -15.22 -6.38
CA TYR A 16 14.43 -15.97 -5.14
C TYR A 16 13.21 -16.83 -4.80
N GLY A 17 12.12 -16.66 -5.53
CA GLY A 17 10.90 -17.43 -5.38
C GLY A 17 9.94 -16.95 -4.31
N LYS A 18 8.77 -17.62 -4.27
CA LYS A 18 7.59 -17.23 -3.47
C LYS A 18 7.87 -17.06 -1.97
N ALA A 19 8.61 -17.99 -1.37
CA ALA A 19 8.81 -18.01 0.08
C ALA A 19 9.52 -16.74 0.57
N ARG A 20 10.53 -16.27 -0.18
CA ARG A 20 11.28 -15.05 0.17
C ARG A 20 10.52 -13.78 -0.14
N ALA A 21 9.76 -13.76 -1.23
CA ALA A 21 8.85 -12.65 -1.52
C ALA A 21 7.81 -12.50 -0.39
N ASN A 22 7.16 -13.59 0.04
CA ASN A 22 6.22 -13.56 1.15
C ASN A 22 6.87 -13.12 2.47
N PHE A 23 8.10 -13.56 2.74
CA PHE A 23 8.85 -13.12 3.92
C PHE A 23 9.09 -11.60 3.88
N LEU A 24 9.55 -11.05 2.75
CA LEU A 24 9.75 -9.61 2.57
C LEU A 24 8.45 -8.83 2.82
N VAL A 25 7.34 -9.30 2.24
CA VAL A 25 6.01 -8.73 2.43
C VAL A 25 5.61 -8.74 3.91
N SER A 26 5.84 -9.85 4.60
CA SER A 26 5.53 -9.97 6.04
C SER A 26 6.37 -9.03 6.90
N VAL A 27 7.65 -8.86 6.56
CA VAL A 27 8.54 -7.89 7.24
C VAL A 27 8.05 -6.47 7.00
N GLY A 28 7.71 -6.11 5.75
CA GLY A 28 7.15 -4.79 5.42
C GLY A 28 5.86 -4.49 6.19
N LEU A 29 4.98 -5.50 6.30
CA LEU A 29 3.76 -5.39 7.10
C LEU A 29 4.08 -5.19 8.59
N GLY A 30 5.02 -5.95 9.14
CA GLY A 30 5.46 -5.80 10.53
C GLY A 30 6.02 -4.41 10.84
N ILE A 31 6.80 -3.84 9.91
CA ILE A 31 7.31 -2.46 10.02
C ILE A 31 6.16 -1.44 10.01
N ASN A 32 5.15 -1.62 9.17
CA ASN A 32 3.98 -0.74 9.14
C ASN A 32 3.20 -0.79 10.46
N PHE A 33 3.00 -1.98 11.06
CA PHE A 33 2.41 -2.11 12.39
C PHE A 33 3.24 -1.43 13.47
N LEU A 34 4.56 -1.56 13.41
CA LEU A 34 5.47 -0.87 14.33
C LEU A 34 5.31 0.65 14.22
N ILE A 35 5.32 1.19 13.00
CA ILE A 35 5.15 2.63 12.76
C ILE A 35 3.79 3.10 13.27
N LEU A 36 2.70 2.39 12.98
CA LEU A 36 1.37 2.72 13.46
C LEU A 36 1.32 2.67 15.01
N GLY A 37 1.96 1.69 15.63
CA GLY A 37 2.08 1.59 17.09
C GLY A 37 2.82 2.78 17.70
N VAL A 38 3.95 3.18 17.12
CA VAL A 38 4.71 4.36 17.57
C VAL A 38 3.89 5.65 17.43
N LEU A 39 3.17 5.81 16.30
CA LEU A 39 2.30 6.97 16.10
C LEU A 39 1.14 7.00 17.10
N THR A 40 0.55 5.83 17.40
CA THR A 40 -0.53 5.70 18.39
C THR A 40 -0.04 6.01 19.79
N LEU A 41 1.13 5.52 20.18
CA LEU A 41 1.77 5.86 21.45
C LEU A 41 2.08 7.36 21.55
N GLY A 42 2.56 7.97 20.47
CA GLY A 42 2.77 9.41 20.41
C GLY A 42 1.48 10.20 20.56
N ALA A 43 0.38 9.73 19.96
CA ALA A 43 -0.93 10.37 20.08
C ALA A 43 -1.56 10.20 21.48
N ALA A 44 -1.23 9.10 22.18
CA ALA A 44 -1.66 8.86 23.56
C ALA A 44 -0.83 9.59 24.62
N ALA A 45 0.34 10.11 24.24
CA ALA A 45 1.18 10.89 25.15
C ALA A 45 0.49 12.22 25.54
N PRO A 46 0.66 12.69 26.79
CA PRO A 46 0.12 13.99 27.19
C PRO A 46 0.62 15.10 26.25
N SER A 47 -0.32 15.84 25.64
CA SER A 47 0.04 16.99 24.84
C SER A 47 0.56 18.13 25.70
N VAL A 48 1.52 18.90 25.18
CA VAL A 48 1.94 20.15 25.80
C VAL A 48 0.74 21.11 25.82
N PRO A 49 0.49 21.86 26.92
CA PRO A 49 -0.59 22.83 26.96
C PRO A 49 -0.50 23.83 25.79
N GLU A 50 -1.61 24.11 25.16
CA GLU A 50 -1.70 24.97 23.96
C GLU A 50 -1.04 26.34 24.15
N ALA A 51 -1.14 26.91 25.34
CA ALA A 51 -0.50 28.15 25.72
C ALA A 51 1.04 28.19 25.63
N VAL A 52 1.67 27.01 25.59
CA VAL A 52 3.13 26.83 25.53
C VAL A 52 3.56 26.23 24.17
N MET A 53 2.61 25.81 23.35
CA MET A 53 2.92 25.30 22.01
C MET A 53 3.42 26.41 21.08
N PRO A 54 4.48 26.13 20.29
CA PRO A 54 4.89 27.05 19.25
C PRO A 54 3.74 27.32 18.26
N PRO A 55 3.56 28.56 17.77
CA PRO A 55 2.43 28.91 16.89
C PRO A 55 2.32 28.06 15.62
N TRP A 56 3.44 27.55 15.11
CA TRP A 56 3.47 26.69 13.91
C TRP A 56 3.04 25.25 14.18
N GLN A 57 2.81 24.85 15.43
CA GLN A 57 2.33 23.52 15.80
C GLN A 57 0.84 23.48 16.11
N VAL A 58 0.16 24.61 16.06
CA VAL A 58 -1.28 24.74 16.30
C VAL A 58 -1.97 25.28 15.07
N LEU A 59 -3.02 24.60 14.62
CA LEU A 59 -3.87 25.06 13.54
C LEU A 59 -5.13 25.73 14.13
N GLN A 60 -5.37 26.97 13.78
CA GLN A 60 -6.59 27.70 14.11
C GLN A 60 -7.68 27.34 13.11
N LEU A 61 -8.87 27.02 13.59
CA LEU A 61 -10.03 26.66 12.76
C LEU A 61 -11.00 27.86 12.71
N ALA A 62 -11.52 28.12 11.51
CA ALA A 62 -12.52 29.17 11.31
C ALA A 62 -13.93 28.75 11.79
N ALA A 63 -14.20 27.47 11.92
CA ALA A 63 -15.46 26.89 12.39
C ALA A 63 -15.20 25.49 12.96
N PRO A 64 -16.09 24.97 13.83
CA PRO A 64 -15.98 23.60 14.35
C PRO A 64 -15.94 22.58 13.22
N VAL A 65 -15.01 21.60 13.32
CA VAL A 65 -14.83 20.53 12.34
C VAL A 65 -14.87 19.19 13.05
N THR A 66 -15.63 18.24 12.49
CA THR A 66 -15.62 16.85 12.93
C THR A 66 -14.54 16.07 12.21
N LEU A 67 -13.59 15.52 12.95
CA LEU A 67 -12.51 14.70 12.40
C LEU A 67 -13.02 13.29 12.02
N PRO A 68 -12.30 12.54 11.17
CA PRO A 68 -12.68 11.18 10.76
C PRO A 68 -12.85 10.19 11.92
N ASN A 69 -12.19 10.44 13.04
CA ASN A 69 -12.34 9.64 14.27
C ASN A 69 -13.56 10.00 15.13
N GLY A 70 -14.41 10.93 14.66
CA GLY A 70 -15.60 11.41 15.37
C GLY A 70 -15.36 12.52 16.41
N THR A 71 -14.11 12.93 16.62
CA THR A 71 -13.80 14.04 17.55
C THR A 71 -14.20 15.37 16.92
N VAL A 72 -14.96 16.20 17.67
CA VAL A 72 -15.28 17.58 17.25
C VAL A 72 -14.21 18.51 17.81
N VAL A 73 -13.60 19.30 16.93
CA VAL A 73 -12.62 20.33 17.28
C VAL A 73 -13.27 21.68 17.07
N GLU A 74 -13.34 22.49 18.13
CA GLU A 74 -14.09 23.75 18.10
C GLU A 74 -13.30 24.92 17.53
N SER A 75 -12.05 25.13 17.96
CA SER A 75 -11.29 26.36 17.64
C SER A 75 -9.87 26.11 17.20
N GLU A 76 -9.17 25.17 17.83
CA GLU A 76 -7.75 24.90 17.55
C GLU A 76 -7.40 23.44 17.77
N ILE A 77 -6.40 22.97 17.04
CA ILE A 77 -5.90 21.59 17.14
C ILE A 77 -4.39 21.56 16.92
N GLY A 78 -3.70 20.76 17.73
CA GLY A 78 -2.28 20.47 17.51
C GLY A 78 -2.05 19.75 16.18
N LEU A 79 -1.06 20.19 15.42
CA LEU A 79 -0.76 19.68 14.08
C LEU A 79 -0.54 18.16 14.07
N PHE A 80 0.17 17.63 15.07
CA PHE A 80 0.38 16.19 15.18
C PHE A 80 -0.94 15.42 15.37
N GLN A 81 -1.83 15.93 16.23
CA GLN A 81 -3.14 15.30 16.47
C GLN A 81 -4.02 15.32 15.22
N LEU A 82 -4.01 16.42 14.47
CA LEU A 82 -4.72 16.52 13.21
C LEU A 82 -4.19 15.51 12.18
N ILE A 83 -2.88 15.45 12.00
CA ILE A 83 -2.25 14.50 11.07
C ILE A 83 -2.57 13.07 11.50
N TYR A 84 -2.45 12.74 12.78
CA TYR A 84 -2.76 11.41 13.28
C TYR A 84 -4.24 11.04 13.05
N ALA A 85 -5.17 11.91 13.41
CA ALA A 85 -6.61 11.65 13.27
C ALA A 85 -7.04 11.48 11.80
N THR A 86 -6.44 12.23 10.88
CA THR A 86 -6.76 12.14 9.45
C THR A 86 -6.06 10.99 8.72
N THR A 87 -4.88 10.56 9.19
CA THR A 87 -4.07 9.56 8.48
C THR A 87 -4.13 8.16 9.07
N SER A 88 -4.38 8.00 10.38
CA SER A 88 -4.36 6.68 11.04
C SER A 88 -5.37 5.69 10.44
N GLY A 89 -6.59 6.14 10.15
CA GLY A 89 -7.61 5.34 9.48
C GLY A 89 -7.22 4.93 8.06
N ALA A 90 -6.65 5.86 7.29
CA ALA A 90 -6.17 5.60 5.93
C ALA A 90 -4.97 4.65 5.91
N VAL A 91 -4.04 4.76 6.87
CA VAL A 91 -2.92 3.84 7.03
C VAL A 91 -3.44 2.44 7.36
N PHE A 92 -4.36 2.30 8.31
CA PHE A 92 -4.97 1.02 8.66
C PHE A 92 -5.70 0.40 7.46
N ALA A 93 -6.49 1.19 6.72
CA ALA A 93 -7.16 0.76 5.50
C ALA A 93 -6.16 0.25 4.45
N SER A 94 -5.07 0.98 4.26
CA SER A 94 -3.99 0.60 3.34
C SER A 94 -3.30 -0.70 3.75
N MET A 95 -3.13 -0.96 5.04
CA MET A 95 -2.56 -2.22 5.54
C MET A 95 -3.47 -3.41 5.26
N LEU A 96 -4.79 -3.28 5.49
CA LEU A 96 -5.76 -4.33 5.16
C LEU A 96 -5.81 -4.59 3.65
N ALA A 97 -5.85 -3.53 2.85
CA ALA A 97 -5.86 -3.63 1.40
C ALA A 97 -4.57 -4.28 0.87
N TYR A 98 -3.42 -3.92 1.44
CA TYR A 98 -2.13 -4.50 1.09
C TYR A 98 -2.10 -6.02 1.32
N ILE A 99 -2.59 -6.50 2.49
CA ILE A 99 -2.67 -7.94 2.77
C ILE A 99 -3.55 -8.65 1.74
N ALA A 100 -4.74 -8.10 1.48
CA ALA A 100 -5.69 -8.69 0.54
C ALA A 100 -5.14 -8.72 -0.88
N ALA A 101 -4.57 -7.61 -1.35
CA ALA A 101 -3.98 -7.49 -2.67
C ALA A 101 -2.77 -8.41 -2.86
N GLN A 102 -1.89 -8.46 -1.88
CA GLN A 102 -0.69 -9.29 -1.93
C GLN A 102 -1.02 -10.78 -1.95
N TYR A 103 -1.99 -11.19 -1.12
CA TYR A 103 -2.46 -12.58 -1.15
C TYR A 103 -3.10 -12.91 -2.51
N CYS A 104 -3.91 -12.02 -3.04
CA CYS A 104 -4.53 -12.15 -4.36
C CYS A 104 -3.46 -12.25 -5.47
N ASP A 105 -2.46 -11.37 -5.46
CA ASP A 105 -1.37 -11.35 -6.46
C ASP A 105 -0.61 -12.66 -6.49
N VAL A 106 -0.18 -13.15 -5.34
CA VAL A 106 0.53 -14.41 -5.22
C VAL A 106 -0.29 -15.59 -5.76
N GLN A 107 -1.60 -15.64 -5.46
CA GLN A 107 -2.47 -16.73 -5.96
C GLN A 107 -2.65 -16.65 -7.47
N LEU A 108 -2.91 -15.44 -7.99
CA LEU A 108 -3.07 -15.20 -9.42
C LEU A 108 -1.78 -15.47 -10.20
N TYR A 109 -0.63 -15.01 -9.69
CA TYR A 109 0.67 -15.31 -10.30
C TYR A 109 0.91 -16.81 -10.46
N HIS A 110 0.64 -17.61 -9.42
CA HIS A 110 0.80 -19.05 -9.48
C HIS A 110 -0.26 -19.73 -10.34
N PHE A 111 -1.48 -19.21 -10.39
CA PHE A 111 -2.51 -19.66 -11.30
C PHE A 111 -2.06 -19.50 -12.75
N TRP A 112 -1.64 -18.30 -13.15
CA TRP A 112 -1.13 -18.01 -14.48
C TRP A 112 0.15 -18.80 -14.81
N LYS A 113 1.06 -18.96 -13.84
CA LYS A 113 2.27 -19.77 -14.04
C LYS A 113 1.94 -21.22 -14.36
N ARG A 114 0.94 -21.81 -13.72
CA ARG A 114 0.44 -23.16 -14.03
C ARG A 114 -0.21 -23.23 -15.40
N LEU A 115 -1.09 -22.29 -15.71
CA LEU A 115 -1.83 -22.24 -16.96
C LEU A 115 -0.90 -22.08 -18.18
N THR A 116 0.12 -21.22 -18.06
CA THR A 116 1.10 -20.95 -19.14
C THR A 116 2.27 -21.92 -19.16
N ARG A 117 2.30 -22.93 -18.30
CA ARG A 117 3.42 -23.85 -18.13
C ARG A 117 4.78 -23.16 -17.98
N GLY A 118 4.80 -22.02 -17.27
CA GLY A 118 5.99 -21.20 -17.03
C GLY A 118 6.45 -20.35 -18.21
N LYS A 119 5.78 -20.41 -19.36
CA LYS A 119 6.01 -19.52 -20.50
C LYS A 119 5.31 -18.18 -20.29
N HIS A 120 5.71 -17.14 -21.05
CA HIS A 120 5.10 -15.81 -21.02
C HIS A 120 5.13 -15.11 -19.64
N LEU A 121 6.34 -14.77 -19.17
CA LEU A 121 6.56 -13.99 -17.94
C LEU A 121 5.74 -12.70 -17.91
N TRP A 122 5.67 -11.98 -19.03
CA TRP A 122 4.90 -10.75 -19.16
C TRP A 122 3.42 -10.94 -18.80
N LEU A 123 2.79 -11.99 -19.34
CA LEU A 123 1.37 -12.24 -19.11
C LEU A 123 1.09 -12.51 -17.63
N ARG A 124 1.85 -13.41 -17.01
CA ARG A 124 1.63 -13.78 -15.60
C ARG A 124 1.91 -12.62 -14.67
N ASN A 125 2.96 -11.84 -14.92
CA ASN A 125 3.31 -10.68 -14.09
C ASN A 125 2.26 -9.58 -14.22
N ASN A 126 2.00 -9.11 -15.42
CA ASN A 126 1.08 -7.99 -15.61
C ASN A 126 -0.36 -8.34 -15.24
N PHE A 127 -0.86 -9.55 -15.59
CA PHE A 127 -2.24 -9.92 -15.23
C PHE A 127 -2.44 -10.12 -13.73
N SER A 128 -1.50 -10.75 -13.03
CA SER A 128 -1.61 -10.88 -11.58
C SER A 128 -1.59 -9.50 -10.92
N THR A 129 -0.65 -8.66 -11.30
CA THR A 129 -0.49 -7.32 -10.74
C THR A 129 -1.69 -6.42 -11.04
N LEU A 130 -2.21 -6.40 -12.27
CA LEU A 130 -3.39 -5.58 -12.60
C LEU A 130 -4.63 -6.00 -11.79
N LEU A 131 -4.87 -7.30 -11.63
CA LEU A 131 -5.99 -7.78 -10.84
C LEU A 131 -5.80 -7.53 -9.34
N SER A 132 -4.61 -7.74 -8.81
CA SER A 132 -4.32 -7.44 -7.40
C SER A 132 -4.42 -5.94 -7.10
N GLN A 133 -4.01 -5.07 -8.03
CA GLN A 133 -4.16 -3.62 -7.92
C GLN A 133 -5.62 -3.17 -7.96
N LEU A 134 -6.49 -3.88 -8.69
CA LEU A 134 -7.92 -3.61 -8.65
C LEU A 134 -8.49 -3.94 -7.26
N VAL A 135 -8.14 -5.12 -6.70
CA VAL A 135 -8.54 -5.50 -5.33
C VAL A 135 -8.05 -4.48 -4.31
N ASP A 136 -6.79 -4.08 -4.39
CA ASP A 136 -6.20 -3.08 -3.51
C ASP A 136 -6.94 -1.73 -3.61
N SER A 137 -7.23 -1.25 -4.80
CA SER A 137 -7.94 0.01 -5.04
C SER A 137 -9.36 0.00 -4.47
N VAL A 138 -10.08 -1.09 -4.68
CA VAL A 138 -11.43 -1.28 -4.11
C VAL A 138 -11.36 -1.30 -2.59
N MET A 139 -10.45 -2.08 -2.02
CA MET A 139 -10.30 -2.22 -0.56
C MET A 139 -9.91 -0.91 0.11
N VAL A 140 -8.88 -0.21 -0.39
CA VAL A 140 -8.42 1.07 0.17
C VAL A 140 -9.56 2.08 0.17
N VAL A 141 -10.23 2.27 -0.97
CA VAL A 141 -11.30 3.28 -1.09
C VAL A 141 -12.50 2.90 -0.22
N THR A 142 -12.90 1.62 -0.22
CA THR A 142 -14.05 1.16 0.57
C THR A 142 -13.80 1.27 2.07
N VAL A 143 -12.61 0.90 2.54
CA VAL A 143 -12.29 0.98 3.98
C VAL A 143 -12.10 2.44 4.41
N THR A 144 -11.50 3.28 3.57
CA THR A 144 -11.27 4.70 3.91
C THR A 144 -12.55 5.52 3.89
N PHE A 145 -13.39 5.34 2.87
CA PHE A 145 -14.55 6.19 2.61
C PHE A 145 -15.90 5.49 2.87
N GLY A 146 -15.87 4.22 3.28
CA GLY A 146 -17.08 3.42 3.46
C GLY A 146 -18.04 4.01 4.51
N ALA A 147 -17.51 4.53 5.62
CA ALA A 147 -18.33 5.18 6.65
C ALA A 147 -19.03 6.44 6.11
N ALA A 148 -18.32 7.30 5.40
CA ALA A 148 -18.88 8.50 4.76
C ALA A 148 -19.89 8.15 3.65
N PHE A 149 -19.65 7.05 2.93
CA PHE A 149 -20.61 6.53 1.95
C PHE A 149 -21.91 6.04 2.62
N LEU A 150 -21.80 5.29 3.70
CA LEU A 150 -22.96 4.81 4.47
C LEU A 150 -23.74 5.94 5.15
N ALA A 151 -23.05 7.02 5.53
CA ALA A 151 -23.66 8.24 6.07
C ALA A 151 -24.36 9.09 4.99
N GLY A 152 -24.13 8.80 3.70
CA GLY A 152 -24.71 9.56 2.59
C GLY A 152 -23.90 10.79 2.18
N ASP A 153 -22.71 11.01 2.77
CA ASP A 153 -21.84 12.16 2.48
C ASP A 153 -21.16 12.04 1.11
N ILE A 154 -21.00 10.80 0.63
CA ILE A 154 -20.35 10.49 -0.65
C ILE A 154 -21.32 9.71 -1.55
N SER A 155 -21.50 10.18 -2.78
CA SER A 155 -22.33 9.48 -3.78
C SER A 155 -21.62 8.24 -4.33
N VAL A 156 -22.42 7.29 -4.87
CA VAL A 156 -21.89 6.10 -5.57
C VAL A 156 -20.96 6.51 -6.72
N ALA A 157 -21.34 7.56 -7.48
CA ALA A 157 -20.52 8.06 -8.59
C ALA A 157 -19.17 8.58 -8.13
N ALA A 158 -19.13 9.31 -7.01
CA ALA A 158 -17.88 9.79 -6.41
C ALA A 158 -17.02 8.61 -5.94
N LEU A 159 -17.60 7.61 -5.27
CA LEU A 159 -16.88 6.42 -4.82
C LEU A 159 -16.27 5.65 -5.99
N LEU A 160 -17.03 5.41 -7.06
CA LEU A 160 -16.55 4.76 -8.28
C LEU A 160 -15.44 5.56 -8.97
N THR A 161 -15.55 6.89 -8.97
CA THR A 161 -14.50 7.77 -9.52
C THR A 161 -13.20 7.66 -8.70
N LEU A 162 -13.29 7.60 -7.37
CA LEU A 162 -12.14 7.40 -6.49
C LEU A 162 -11.47 6.03 -6.73
N VAL A 163 -12.26 4.95 -6.84
CA VAL A 163 -11.73 3.62 -7.17
C VAL A 163 -11.08 3.63 -8.55
N GLY A 164 -11.77 4.17 -9.56
CA GLY A 164 -11.30 4.20 -10.94
C GLY A 164 -10.01 5.00 -11.11
N SER A 165 -9.90 6.18 -10.52
CA SER A 165 -8.71 7.02 -10.58
C SER A 165 -7.52 6.39 -9.85
N ASN A 166 -7.74 5.83 -8.66
CA ASN A 166 -6.71 5.11 -7.91
C ASN A 166 -6.21 3.88 -8.70
N TYR A 167 -7.14 3.09 -9.24
CA TYR A 167 -6.78 1.93 -10.05
C TYR A 167 -6.05 2.32 -11.34
N ALA A 168 -6.51 3.33 -12.07
CA ALA A 168 -5.87 3.79 -13.31
C ALA A 168 -4.42 4.24 -13.07
N PHE A 169 -4.18 5.00 -12.00
CA PHE A 169 -2.83 5.40 -11.60
C PHE A 169 -1.94 4.18 -11.31
N LYS A 170 -2.43 3.23 -10.49
CA LYS A 170 -1.69 2.02 -10.12
C LYS A 170 -1.42 1.11 -11.30
N ALA A 171 -2.42 0.93 -12.18
CA ALA A 171 -2.27 0.14 -13.40
C ALA A 171 -1.22 0.74 -14.35
N LEU A 172 -1.22 2.07 -14.51
CA LEU A 172 -0.20 2.76 -15.30
C LEU A 172 1.19 2.56 -14.72
N CYS A 173 1.36 2.70 -13.41
CA CYS A 173 2.63 2.43 -12.74
C CYS A 173 3.10 0.99 -12.97
N ALA A 174 2.22 -0.01 -12.80
CA ALA A 174 2.55 -1.43 -13.00
C ALA A 174 2.99 -1.74 -14.43
N LEU A 175 2.37 -1.11 -15.43
CA LEU A 175 2.77 -1.24 -16.83
C LEU A 175 4.14 -0.63 -17.10
N ILE A 176 4.42 0.57 -16.55
CA ILE A 176 5.71 1.24 -16.67
C ILE A 176 6.81 0.43 -15.99
N ASP A 177 6.54 -0.14 -14.81
CA ASP A 177 7.48 -0.95 -14.04
C ASP A 177 7.88 -2.26 -14.73
N THR A 178 7.13 -2.69 -15.72
CA THR A 178 7.47 -3.89 -16.51
C THR A 178 8.83 -3.74 -17.20
N VAL A 179 9.17 -2.57 -17.75
CA VAL A 179 10.43 -2.34 -18.44
C VAL A 179 11.63 -2.44 -17.50
N PRO A 180 11.71 -1.68 -16.39
CA PRO A 180 12.80 -1.81 -15.43
C PRO A 180 12.86 -3.22 -14.81
N LEU A 181 11.74 -3.90 -14.59
CA LEU A 181 11.73 -5.28 -14.11
C LEU A 181 12.50 -6.21 -15.05
N TYR A 182 12.21 -6.18 -16.34
CA TYR A 182 12.89 -7.02 -17.32
C TYR A 182 14.40 -6.73 -17.39
N LEU A 183 14.77 -5.46 -17.37
CA LEU A 183 16.18 -5.04 -17.39
C LEU A 183 16.92 -5.54 -16.14
N LEU A 184 16.33 -5.34 -14.97
CA LEU A 184 16.90 -5.77 -13.70
C LEU A 184 16.99 -7.29 -13.59
N VAL A 185 15.94 -8.01 -13.99
CA VAL A 185 15.94 -9.49 -14.01
C VAL A 185 17.04 -10.01 -14.93
N HIS A 186 17.17 -9.46 -16.14
CA HIS A 186 18.21 -9.86 -17.08
C HIS A 186 19.61 -9.61 -16.50
N TRP A 187 19.85 -8.41 -16.00
CA TRP A 187 21.14 -8.01 -15.44
C TRP A 187 21.50 -8.84 -14.20
N LEU A 188 20.58 -9.00 -13.24
CA LEU A 188 20.82 -9.74 -12.02
C LEU A 188 20.96 -11.25 -12.25
N ARG A 189 20.23 -11.84 -13.18
CA ARG A 189 20.43 -13.23 -13.58
C ARG A 189 21.84 -13.47 -14.13
N GLY A 190 22.34 -12.55 -14.95
CA GLY A 190 23.71 -12.58 -15.44
C GLY A 190 24.74 -12.47 -14.30
N TYR A 191 24.55 -11.52 -13.41
CA TYR A 191 25.42 -11.31 -12.25
C TYR A 191 25.42 -12.51 -11.27
N LEU A 192 24.26 -13.08 -11.01
CA LEU A 192 24.10 -14.25 -10.12
C LEU A 192 24.35 -15.59 -10.81
N GLN A 193 24.71 -15.59 -12.09
CA GLN A 193 24.95 -16.78 -12.92
C GLN A 193 23.79 -17.80 -12.89
N LEU A 194 22.54 -17.30 -12.86
CA LEU A 194 21.34 -18.12 -12.76
C LEU A 194 20.88 -18.62 -14.14
N ALA A 195 20.76 -19.92 -14.28
CA ALA A 195 20.14 -20.51 -15.46
C ALA A 195 18.65 -20.12 -15.58
N PRO A 196 18.10 -20.03 -16.80
CA PRO A 196 16.68 -19.74 -17.00
C PRO A 196 15.78 -20.67 -16.17
N GLY A 197 14.83 -20.08 -15.40
CA GLY A 197 13.89 -20.82 -14.58
C GLY A 197 14.42 -21.33 -13.23
N LYS A 198 15.70 -21.15 -12.93
CA LYS A 198 16.25 -21.46 -11.59
C LYS A 198 16.20 -20.23 -10.67
N TYR A 199 16.02 -20.49 -9.37
CA TYR A 199 16.08 -19.46 -8.32
C TYR A 199 17.49 -19.38 -7.73
N ALA A 200 17.86 -18.20 -7.24
CA ALA A 200 19.06 -18.04 -6.45
C ALA A 200 18.86 -18.77 -5.11
N THR A 201 19.63 -19.82 -4.87
CA THR A 201 19.70 -20.44 -3.55
C THR A 201 20.62 -19.60 -2.65
N PRO A 202 20.37 -19.52 -1.33
CA PRO A 202 21.37 -18.93 -0.44
C PRO A 202 22.63 -19.75 -0.55
N GLN A 203 23.74 -19.09 -0.73
CA GLN A 203 25.04 -19.73 -0.47
C GLN A 203 25.08 -20.09 1.02
N PRO A 204 25.61 -21.27 1.38
CA PRO A 204 25.70 -21.71 2.76
C PRO A 204 26.52 -20.73 3.63
#